data_0efca3604ba543a566ee6f40deab9c67
#
_entry.id   0efca3604ba543a566ee6f40deab9c67
#
_cell.length_a   1.000
_cell.length_b   1.000
_cell.length_c   1.000
_cell.angle_alpha   90.00
_cell.angle_beta   90.00
_cell.angle_gamma   90.00
#
_symmetry.space_group_name_H-M   'P 1'
#
loop_
_entity.id
_entity.type
_entity.pdbx_description
1 polymer ?
#
loop_
_entity_poly.entity_id
_entity_poly.type
_entity_poly.pdbx_seq_one_letter_code
_entity_poly.pdbx_strand_id
1 'polypeptide(L)'
;MGLFNKGERAAVPAKKDALSKRGASELARKSFSMTVGALEGALLKEFPAEDAESWDRTGLLVGERSLPVTKVAVALDPTVAAIAEAAAAGANVLLTHHPAYLAAPDVFAPEASTAAASGAGVWAAIRHQVALMDFHTALDVSPSAARVLPGMLGLKFTGKFAEPLASSRRKGYGQVCEVPANDEVPETLARLAARCTAVFGRAPRVWGDPEAEVRRAVTCTGSAADTGKAALALGADVIICGEMKYHSALELSQAGLAVIELGHDASELPLTAVLAEALDKAGVPPEAIVLIDQSDNWWYPEAVRV
;
A
#
# COMPACT_ATOMS: atom_id res chain seq x y z
N MET A 1 58.31 14.81 35.25
CA MET A 1 59.23 13.98 34.44
C MET A 1 58.41 13.07 33.58
N GLY A 2 58.50 13.11 32.27
CA GLY A 2 57.82 12.19 31.35
C GLY A 2 57.35 12.94 30.10
N LEU A 3 58.22 13.12 29.15
CA LEU A 3 58.02 13.67 27.82
C LEU A 3 57.15 12.71 26.98
N PHE A 4 56.07 13.17 26.36
CA PHE A 4 55.43 12.49 25.26
C PHE A 4 55.67 13.26 23.94
N ASN A 5 56.27 12.52 23.04
CA ASN A 5 56.71 12.92 21.73
C ASN A 5 55.52 13.02 20.79
N LYS A 6 55.39 14.12 20.03
CA LYS A 6 54.40 14.31 18.95
C LYS A 6 54.90 13.61 17.70
N GLY A 7 54.19 12.60 17.25
CA GLY A 7 54.35 12.01 15.92
C GLY A 7 53.43 12.68 14.91
N GLU A 8 54.03 13.37 13.94
CA GLU A 8 53.39 13.92 12.76
C GLU A 8 52.82 12.80 11.89
N ARG A 9 51.53 12.88 11.53
CA ARG A 9 50.93 12.07 10.48
C ARG A 9 50.83 12.93 9.23
N ALA A 10 51.52 12.47 8.21
CA ALA A 10 51.50 13.04 6.87
C ALA A 10 50.10 12.98 6.25
N ALA A 11 49.66 14.07 5.65
CA ALA A 11 48.44 14.20 4.88
C ALA A 11 48.56 13.48 3.52
N VAL A 12 47.63 12.60 3.23
CA VAL A 12 47.45 11.95 1.91
C VAL A 12 46.46 12.80 1.08
N PRO A 13 46.74 13.13 -0.18
CA PRO A 13 45.94 14.09 -0.95
C PRO A 13 44.66 13.47 -1.48
N ALA A 14 43.49 13.99 -1.07
CA ALA A 14 42.16 13.72 -1.61
C ALA A 14 42.00 14.48 -2.94
N LYS A 15 42.29 13.83 -4.08
CA LYS A 15 42.05 14.42 -5.42
C LYS A 15 41.61 13.46 -6.52
N LYS A 16 41.10 12.23 -6.23
CA LYS A 16 40.60 11.32 -7.26
C LYS A 16 39.10 11.02 -7.22
N ASP A 17 38.39 11.34 -6.14
CA ASP A 17 36.94 10.95 -6.02
C ASP A 17 35.96 12.04 -6.49
N ALA A 18 36.39 13.26 -6.75
CA ALA A 18 35.49 14.34 -7.17
C ALA A 18 35.09 14.29 -8.65
N LEU A 19 35.88 13.63 -9.49
CA LEU A 19 35.61 13.51 -10.95
C LEU A 19 34.63 12.35 -11.28
N SER A 20 34.60 11.28 -10.49
CA SER A 20 33.68 10.15 -10.71
C SER A 20 32.22 10.48 -10.32
N LYS A 21 32.04 11.29 -9.27
CA LYS A 21 30.70 11.71 -8.81
C LYS A 21 30.06 12.77 -9.72
N ARG A 22 30.82 13.62 -10.40
CA ARG A 22 30.29 14.56 -11.40
C ARG A 22 29.83 13.84 -12.68
N GLY A 23 30.56 12.86 -13.15
CA GLY A 23 30.19 12.06 -14.33
C GLY A 23 28.96 11.20 -14.11
N ALA A 24 28.77 10.62 -12.92
CA ALA A 24 27.58 9.85 -12.57
C ALA A 24 26.31 10.73 -12.46
N SER A 25 26.46 11.96 -11.91
CA SER A 25 25.32 12.90 -11.80
C SER A 25 24.93 13.53 -13.15
N GLU A 26 25.85 13.62 -14.09
CA GLU A 26 25.60 14.14 -15.44
C GLU A 26 25.06 13.07 -16.40
N LEU A 27 25.42 11.79 -16.21
CA LEU A 27 24.83 10.66 -16.90
C LEU A 27 23.41 10.32 -16.39
N ALA A 28 23.11 10.58 -15.12
CA ALA A 28 21.77 10.43 -14.53
C ALA A 28 20.79 11.55 -14.99
N ARG A 29 21.29 12.62 -15.60
CA ARG A 29 20.50 13.66 -16.28
C ARG A 29 20.16 13.32 -17.74
N LYS A 30 20.20 12.08 -18.16
CA LYS A 30 19.43 11.64 -19.33
C LYS A 30 17.96 11.82 -18.94
N SER A 31 17.41 12.93 -19.42
CA SER A 31 16.08 13.42 -19.15
C SER A 31 15.06 12.26 -19.21
N PHE A 32 14.59 11.81 -18.03
CA PHE A 32 13.34 11.09 -17.92
C PHE A 32 12.30 11.99 -18.60
N SER A 33 11.76 11.54 -19.71
CA SER A 33 10.79 12.31 -20.50
C SER A 33 9.53 11.46 -20.63
N MET A 34 8.62 11.66 -19.71
CA MET A 34 7.32 11.02 -19.71
C MET A 34 6.27 12.05 -19.37
N THR A 35 5.12 12.04 -20.06
CA THR A 35 3.98 12.88 -19.67
C THR A 35 3.09 12.15 -18.66
N VAL A 36 2.26 12.91 -17.94
CA VAL A 36 1.26 12.36 -17.01
C VAL A 36 0.36 11.33 -17.69
N GLY A 37 -0.08 11.60 -18.92
CA GLY A 37 -0.89 10.65 -19.68
C GLY A 37 -0.13 9.42 -20.15
N ALA A 38 1.17 9.54 -20.45
CA ALA A 38 2.00 8.39 -20.78
C ALA A 38 2.22 7.51 -19.55
N LEU A 39 2.42 8.10 -18.37
CA LEU A 39 2.50 7.40 -17.10
C LEU A 39 1.19 6.66 -16.79
N GLU A 40 0.05 7.36 -16.87
CA GLU A 40 -1.28 6.74 -16.72
C GLU A 40 -1.44 5.53 -17.65
N GLY A 41 -1.13 5.68 -18.93
CA GLY A 41 -1.22 4.58 -19.88
C GLY A 41 -0.27 3.42 -19.62
N ALA A 42 0.88 3.65 -18.98
CA ALA A 42 1.79 2.60 -18.55
C ALA A 42 1.23 1.84 -17.34
N LEU A 43 0.70 2.55 -16.34
CA LEU A 43 0.13 1.94 -15.15
C LEU A 43 -1.20 1.22 -15.44
N LEU A 44 -2.02 1.70 -16.35
CA LEU A 44 -3.24 1.01 -16.83
C LEU A 44 -2.95 -0.32 -17.53
N LYS A 45 -1.73 -0.59 -17.99
CA LYS A 45 -1.34 -1.92 -18.50
C LYS A 45 -1.09 -2.91 -17.37
N GLU A 46 -0.60 -2.44 -16.22
CA GLU A 46 -0.36 -3.26 -15.02
C GLU A 46 -1.65 -3.45 -14.22
N PHE A 47 -2.46 -2.39 -14.10
CA PHE A 47 -3.73 -2.33 -13.37
C PHE A 47 -4.85 -1.85 -14.29
N PRO A 48 -5.39 -2.74 -15.15
CA PRO A 48 -6.40 -2.37 -16.14
C PRO A 48 -7.69 -1.86 -15.51
N ALA A 49 -8.25 -0.78 -16.05
CA ALA A 49 -9.49 -0.20 -15.53
C ALA A 49 -10.70 -1.17 -15.62
N GLU A 50 -10.67 -2.11 -16.56
CA GLU A 50 -11.68 -3.17 -16.67
C GLU A 50 -11.65 -4.19 -15.54
N ASP A 51 -10.58 -4.24 -14.75
CA ASP A 51 -10.47 -5.08 -13.55
C ASP A 51 -11.01 -4.39 -12.30
N ALA A 52 -11.22 -3.07 -12.36
CA ALA A 52 -11.78 -2.30 -11.24
C ALA A 52 -13.28 -2.57 -11.07
N GLU A 53 -13.77 -2.37 -9.84
CA GLU A 53 -15.19 -2.38 -9.54
C GLU A 53 -15.93 -1.27 -10.29
N SER A 54 -17.17 -1.52 -10.70
CA SER A 54 -17.96 -0.60 -11.52
C SER A 54 -18.27 0.75 -10.84
N TRP A 55 -18.23 0.81 -9.52
CA TRP A 55 -18.43 2.00 -8.70
C TRP A 55 -17.13 2.78 -8.45
N ASP A 56 -15.98 2.19 -8.78
CA ASP A 56 -14.64 2.72 -8.50
C ASP A 56 -14.21 3.78 -9.51
N ARG A 57 -13.11 4.44 -9.19
CA ARG A 57 -12.38 5.37 -10.07
C ARG A 57 -10.97 4.83 -10.24
N THR A 58 -10.41 4.95 -11.44
CA THR A 58 -9.08 4.43 -11.75
C THR A 58 -8.40 5.33 -12.77
N GLY A 59 -7.14 5.67 -12.52
CA GLY A 59 -6.32 6.50 -13.37
C GLY A 59 -6.30 7.97 -12.94
N LEU A 60 -6.13 8.88 -13.88
CA LEU A 60 -5.99 10.31 -13.62
C LEU A 60 -7.33 10.96 -13.29
N LEU A 61 -7.51 11.43 -12.05
CA LEU A 61 -8.69 12.15 -11.58
C LEU A 61 -8.55 13.67 -11.65
N VAL A 62 -7.34 14.19 -11.36
CA VAL A 62 -7.06 15.63 -11.36
C VAL A 62 -5.73 15.86 -12.05
N GLY A 63 -5.68 16.81 -12.99
CA GLY A 63 -4.45 17.19 -13.68
C GLY A 63 -4.55 17.16 -15.19
N GLU A 64 -3.46 17.49 -15.83
CA GLU A 64 -3.34 17.61 -17.28
C GLU A 64 -2.42 16.53 -17.84
N ARG A 65 -2.93 15.70 -18.78
CA ARG A 65 -2.20 14.58 -19.38
C ARG A 65 -0.96 14.97 -20.17
N SER A 66 -0.92 16.19 -20.69
CA SER A 66 0.19 16.69 -21.52
C SER A 66 1.42 17.12 -20.71
N LEU A 67 1.26 17.38 -19.40
CA LEU A 67 2.35 17.86 -18.57
C LEU A 67 3.46 16.81 -18.43
N PRO A 68 4.75 17.23 -18.45
CA PRO A 68 5.87 16.34 -18.18
C PRO A 68 5.86 15.93 -16.71
N VAL A 69 6.11 14.66 -16.43
CA VAL A 69 6.36 14.16 -15.06
C VAL A 69 7.76 14.60 -14.63
N THR A 70 7.85 15.25 -13.47
CA THR A 70 9.14 15.61 -12.85
C THR A 70 9.54 14.65 -11.74
N LYS A 71 8.57 14.33 -10.87
CA LYS A 71 8.71 13.40 -9.76
C LYS A 71 7.32 12.88 -9.39
N VAL A 72 7.25 11.65 -8.92
CA VAL A 72 6.00 11.01 -8.47
C VAL A 72 6.12 10.74 -6.97
N ALA A 73 5.17 11.26 -6.20
CA ALA A 73 4.95 10.84 -4.82
C ALA A 73 3.94 9.68 -4.80
N VAL A 74 4.14 8.73 -3.89
CA VAL A 74 3.24 7.59 -3.69
C VAL A 74 2.72 7.61 -2.26
N ALA A 75 1.42 7.45 -2.09
CA ALA A 75 0.76 7.43 -0.79
C ALA A 75 -0.40 6.43 -0.78
N LEU A 76 -0.97 6.15 0.39
CA LEU A 76 -2.22 5.40 0.52
C LEU A 76 -3.41 6.30 0.16
N ASP A 77 -3.48 7.46 0.83
CA ASP A 77 -4.60 8.40 0.77
C ASP A 77 -4.22 9.74 0.15
N PRO A 78 -5.04 10.33 -0.73
CA PRO A 78 -4.82 11.65 -1.33
C PRO A 78 -5.28 12.77 -0.39
N THR A 79 -4.77 12.79 0.86
CA THR A 79 -5.10 13.82 1.84
C THR A 79 -4.49 15.17 1.43
N VAL A 80 -5.06 16.27 1.95
CA VAL A 80 -4.48 17.62 1.74
C VAL A 80 -3.04 17.67 2.23
N ALA A 81 -2.72 16.98 3.32
CA ALA A 81 -1.36 16.88 3.85
C ALA A 81 -0.42 16.14 2.89
N ALA A 82 -0.84 14.97 2.38
CA ALA A 82 -0.06 14.21 1.40
C ALA A 82 0.20 14.98 0.10
N ILE A 83 -0.81 15.73 -0.39
CA ILE A 83 -0.67 16.61 -1.56
C ILE A 83 0.35 17.72 -1.31
N ALA A 84 0.31 18.35 -0.14
CA ALA A 84 1.25 19.40 0.23
C ALA A 84 2.69 18.85 0.39
N GLU A 85 2.84 17.66 0.98
CA GLU A 85 4.11 16.97 1.12
C GLU A 85 4.69 16.56 -0.24
N ALA A 86 3.86 16.01 -1.15
CA ALA A 86 4.24 15.72 -2.52
C ALA A 86 4.80 16.96 -3.22
N ALA A 87 4.09 18.09 -3.13
CA ALA A 87 4.54 19.36 -3.70
C ALA A 87 5.85 19.85 -3.08
N ALA A 88 5.99 19.76 -1.75
CA ALA A 88 7.21 20.14 -1.03
C ALA A 88 8.42 19.27 -1.43
N ALA A 89 8.20 17.98 -1.74
CA ALA A 89 9.20 17.08 -2.28
C ALA A 89 9.53 17.32 -3.77
N GLY A 90 8.84 18.27 -4.44
CA GLY A 90 9.00 18.59 -5.86
C GLY A 90 8.30 17.61 -6.80
N ALA A 91 7.37 16.80 -6.29
CA ALA A 91 6.55 15.94 -7.10
C ALA A 91 5.39 16.73 -7.72
N ASN A 92 5.13 16.45 -9.01
CA ASN A 92 3.97 17.00 -9.71
C ASN A 92 2.92 15.93 -10.04
N VAL A 93 3.12 14.70 -9.54
CA VAL A 93 2.13 13.62 -9.54
C VAL A 93 2.09 13.02 -8.15
N LEU A 94 0.90 12.83 -7.60
CA LEU A 94 0.64 12.00 -6.44
C LEU A 94 -0.14 10.77 -6.91
N LEU A 95 0.48 9.61 -6.79
CA LEU A 95 -0.10 8.31 -7.08
C LEU A 95 -0.57 7.69 -5.78
N THR A 96 -1.85 7.35 -5.67
CA THR A 96 -2.43 6.79 -4.45
C THR A 96 -3.11 5.45 -4.72
N HIS A 97 -3.31 4.69 -3.64
CA HIS A 97 -4.21 3.54 -3.66
C HIS A 97 -5.67 4.03 -3.68
N HIS A 98 -6.05 4.83 -2.69
CA HIS A 98 -7.40 5.36 -2.63
C HIS A 98 -7.62 6.51 -3.63
N PRO A 99 -8.81 6.58 -4.26
CA PRO A 99 -9.14 7.67 -5.18
C PRO A 99 -9.37 8.99 -4.45
N ALA A 100 -9.09 10.09 -5.12
CA ALA A 100 -9.35 11.43 -4.58
C ALA A 100 -10.85 11.65 -4.27
N TYR A 101 -11.72 10.96 -4.98
CA TYR A 101 -13.16 10.90 -4.75
C TYR A 101 -13.78 9.72 -5.50
N LEU A 102 -14.80 9.11 -4.92
CA LEU A 102 -15.70 8.17 -5.62
C LEU A 102 -16.84 8.93 -6.29
N ALA A 103 -17.46 9.86 -5.58
CA ALA A 103 -18.43 10.81 -6.12
C ALA A 103 -17.76 12.18 -6.26
N ALA A 104 -17.98 12.85 -7.40
CA ALA A 104 -17.43 14.19 -7.65
C ALA A 104 -17.92 15.16 -6.57
N PRO A 105 -17.03 15.95 -5.94
CA PRO A 105 -17.42 16.93 -4.93
C PRO A 105 -18.17 18.11 -5.57
N ASP A 106 -19.16 18.64 -4.84
CA ASP A 106 -19.93 19.80 -5.27
C ASP A 106 -19.26 21.14 -4.92
N VAL A 107 -18.32 21.12 -3.96
CA VAL A 107 -17.63 22.31 -3.46
C VAL A 107 -16.13 22.09 -3.49
N PHE A 108 -15.40 23.04 -4.05
CA PHE A 108 -13.94 23.09 -4.13
C PHE A 108 -13.44 24.29 -3.31
N ALA A 109 -13.01 24.06 -2.09
CA ALA A 109 -12.55 25.11 -1.16
C ALA A 109 -11.36 24.59 -0.33
N PRO A 110 -10.49 25.49 0.16
CA PRO A 110 -9.36 25.08 1.00
C PRO A 110 -9.77 24.52 2.37
N GLU A 111 -10.93 24.93 2.88
CA GLU A 111 -11.44 24.45 4.15
C GLU A 111 -12.23 23.15 3.93
N ALA A 112 -11.77 22.07 4.54
CA ALA A 112 -12.49 20.82 4.56
C ALA A 112 -13.61 20.90 5.61
N SER A 113 -14.87 20.92 5.15
CA SER A 113 -15.99 20.48 5.96
C SER A 113 -16.21 18.98 5.71
N THR A 114 -16.97 18.30 6.58
CA THR A 114 -17.23 16.85 6.47
C THR A 114 -17.77 16.43 5.09
N ALA A 115 -18.53 17.31 4.44
CA ALA A 115 -19.09 17.06 3.11
C ALA A 115 -18.14 17.46 1.96
N ALA A 116 -17.06 18.18 2.25
CA ALA A 116 -16.17 18.77 1.24
C ALA A 116 -14.70 18.31 1.35
N ALA A 117 -14.40 17.26 2.12
CA ALA A 117 -13.02 16.78 2.30
C ALA A 117 -12.34 16.46 0.97
N SER A 118 -13.03 15.75 0.05
CA SER A 118 -12.52 15.45 -1.30
C SER A 118 -12.39 16.71 -2.15
N GLY A 119 -13.28 17.68 -2.00
CA GLY A 119 -13.20 18.98 -2.68
C GLY A 119 -12.00 19.80 -2.22
N ALA A 120 -11.64 19.76 -0.93
CA ALA A 120 -10.44 20.39 -0.40
C ALA A 120 -9.17 19.71 -0.96
N GLY A 121 -9.16 18.38 -1.11
CA GLY A 121 -8.08 17.63 -1.77
C GLY A 121 -7.90 18.06 -3.22
N VAL A 122 -8.97 18.11 -4.01
CA VAL A 122 -8.94 18.59 -5.40
C VAL A 122 -8.44 20.03 -5.47
N TRP A 123 -8.94 20.91 -4.58
CA TRP A 123 -8.48 22.30 -4.51
C TRP A 123 -6.98 22.38 -4.23
N ALA A 124 -6.48 21.62 -3.25
CA ALA A 124 -5.06 21.56 -2.92
C ALA A 124 -4.22 21.07 -4.09
N ALA A 125 -4.67 20.02 -4.79
CA ALA A 125 -3.98 19.48 -5.95
C ALA A 125 -3.84 20.51 -7.07
N ILE A 126 -4.92 21.21 -7.41
CA ILE A 126 -4.91 22.28 -8.44
C ILE A 126 -3.98 23.42 -8.00
N ARG A 127 -4.08 23.87 -6.73
CA ARG A 127 -3.28 24.97 -6.20
C ARG A 127 -1.78 24.65 -6.19
N HIS A 128 -1.41 23.42 -5.87
CA HIS A 128 -0.02 22.95 -5.83
C HIS A 128 0.49 22.42 -7.16
N GLN A 129 -0.37 22.38 -8.19
CA GLN A 129 -0.05 21.82 -9.52
C GLN A 129 0.42 20.36 -9.43
N VAL A 130 -0.21 19.57 -8.56
CA VAL A 130 0.01 18.13 -8.38
C VAL A 130 -1.13 17.38 -9.05
N ALA A 131 -0.84 16.53 -10.03
CA ALA A 131 -1.82 15.64 -10.62
C ALA A 131 -2.15 14.51 -9.63
N LEU A 132 -3.43 14.16 -9.47
CA LEU A 132 -3.88 13.04 -8.65
C LEU A 132 -4.26 11.87 -9.55
N MET A 133 -3.64 10.73 -9.29
CA MET A 133 -3.84 9.47 -9.99
C MET A 133 -3.97 8.36 -8.98
N ASP A 134 -4.90 7.43 -9.17
CA ASP A 134 -5.09 6.30 -8.27
C ASP A 134 -5.26 4.98 -9.01
N PHE A 135 -4.93 3.91 -8.28
CA PHE A 135 -5.24 2.54 -8.64
C PHE A 135 -5.70 1.82 -7.38
N HIS A 136 -7.03 1.73 -7.22
CA HIS A 136 -7.71 1.19 -6.06
C HIS A 136 -8.05 -0.29 -6.30
N THR A 137 -9.29 -0.61 -6.60
CA THR A 137 -9.73 -2.01 -6.74
C THR A 137 -9.04 -2.76 -7.89
N ALA A 138 -8.60 -2.07 -8.95
CA ALA A 138 -7.79 -2.67 -10.01
C ALA A 138 -6.40 -3.13 -9.50
N LEU A 139 -5.82 -2.42 -8.53
CA LEU A 139 -4.61 -2.85 -7.83
C LEU A 139 -4.89 -4.03 -6.90
N ASP A 140 -5.96 -3.98 -6.09
CA ASP A 140 -6.31 -5.03 -5.12
C ASP A 140 -6.41 -6.41 -5.77
N VAL A 141 -7.02 -6.50 -6.94
CA VAL A 141 -7.21 -7.77 -7.66
C VAL A 141 -5.99 -8.21 -8.46
N SER A 142 -4.93 -7.38 -8.49
CA SER A 142 -3.74 -7.65 -9.32
C SER A 142 -2.90 -8.82 -8.78
N PRO A 143 -2.15 -9.52 -9.66
CA PRO A 143 -1.23 -10.57 -9.22
C PRO A 143 -0.07 -10.07 -8.36
N SER A 144 0.30 -8.79 -8.45
CA SER A 144 1.33 -8.16 -7.63
C SER A 144 0.82 -7.92 -6.20
N ALA A 145 -0.36 -7.32 -6.02
CA ALA A 145 -0.98 -7.13 -4.72
C ALA A 145 -1.27 -8.45 -4.01
N ALA A 146 -1.72 -9.47 -4.75
CA ALA A 146 -2.04 -10.79 -4.20
C ALA A 146 -0.91 -11.50 -3.45
N ARG A 147 0.33 -11.06 -3.61
CA ARG A 147 1.51 -11.66 -2.96
C ARG A 147 1.93 -10.92 -1.69
N VAL A 148 1.40 -9.73 -1.44
CA VAL A 148 1.86 -8.83 -0.39
C VAL A 148 1.53 -9.40 0.99
N LEU A 149 0.26 -9.48 1.37
CA LEU A 149 -0.13 -9.98 2.69
C LEU A 149 0.34 -11.42 2.95
N PRO A 150 0.16 -12.38 2.02
CA PRO A 150 0.70 -13.73 2.21
C PRO A 150 2.20 -13.72 2.44
N GLY A 151 2.96 -12.96 1.66
CA GLY A 151 4.41 -12.87 1.78
C GLY A 151 4.86 -12.29 3.12
N MET A 152 4.26 -11.19 3.56
CA MET A 152 4.56 -10.56 4.85
C MET A 152 4.29 -11.49 6.03
N LEU A 153 3.22 -12.28 5.96
CA LEU A 153 2.81 -13.21 7.00
C LEU A 153 3.46 -14.61 6.90
N GLY A 154 4.30 -14.84 5.90
CA GLY A 154 4.93 -16.14 5.68
C GLY A 154 3.94 -17.25 5.31
N LEU A 155 2.81 -16.88 4.70
CA LEU A 155 1.80 -17.81 4.20
C LEU A 155 2.12 -18.24 2.77
N LYS A 156 1.74 -19.45 2.41
CA LYS A 156 1.94 -19.97 1.06
C LYS A 156 0.70 -19.72 0.21
N PHE A 157 0.72 -18.67 -0.61
CA PHE A 157 -0.35 -18.39 -1.56
C PHE A 157 -0.46 -19.51 -2.61
N THR A 158 -1.66 -20.07 -2.76
CA THR A 158 -1.92 -21.21 -3.66
C THR A 158 -2.14 -20.82 -5.11
N GLY A 159 -2.20 -19.52 -5.42
CA GLY A 159 -2.60 -19.01 -6.73
C GLY A 159 -4.11 -19.01 -6.97
N LYS A 160 -4.92 -19.28 -5.93
CA LYS A 160 -6.39 -19.25 -5.99
C LYS A 160 -6.94 -18.10 -5.18
N PHE A 161 -8.07 -17.58 -5.62
CA PHE A 161 -8.80 -16.51 -4.96
C PHE A 161 -10.13 -17.02 -4.44
N ALA A 162 -10.62 -16.46 -3.35
CA ALA A 162 -11.96 -16.73 -2.84
C ALA A 162 -13.03 -16.19 -3.79
N GLU A 163 -12.77 -15.02 -4.38
CA GLU A 163 -13.60 -14.35 -5.36
C GLU A 163 -12.78 -14.01 -6.61
N PRO A 164 -12.57 -14.98 -7.51
CA PRO A 164 -11.83 -14.72 -8.75
C PRO A 164 -12.65 -13.80 -9.67
N LEU A 165 -11.97 -12.92 -10.41
CA LEU A 165 -12.62 -12.13 -11.44
C LEU A 165 -13.26 -13.02 -12.53
N ALA A 166 -14.39 -12.59 -13.06
CA ALA A 166 -15.03 -13.29 -14.18
C ALA A 166 -14.14 -13.33 -15.43
N SER A 167 -13.30 -12.29 -15.63
CA SER A 167 -12.36 -12.18 -16.74
C SER A 167 -11.11 -13.03 -16.58
N SER A 168 -10.71 -13.36 -15.33
CA SER A 168 -9.46 -14.06 -15.06
C SER A 168 -9.43 -14.78 -13.72
N ARG A 169 -9.16 -16.08 -13.74
CA ARG A 169 -8.94 -16.85 -12.50
C ARG A 169 -7.60 -16.55 -11.80
N ARG A 170 -6.74 -15.72 -12.41
CA ARG A 170 -5.45 -15.30 -11.85
C ARG A 170 -5.53 -13.95 -11.14
N LYS A 171 -6.70 -13.34 -11.09
CA LYS A 171 -7.01 -12.07 -10.46
C LYS A 171 -8.25 -12.23 -9.60
N GLY A 172 -8.36 -11.47 -8.51
CA GLY A 172 -9.53 -11.54 -7.63
C GLY A 172 -9.22 -11.14 -6.20
N TYR A 173 -10.24 -11.17 -5.37
CA TYR A 173 -10.15 -10.91 -3.94
C TYR A 173 -9.99 -12.20 -3.14
N GLY A 174 -9.39 -12.08 -1.96
CA GLY A 174 -9.25 -13.17 -1.02
C GLY A 174 -8.24 -14.23 -1.47
N GLN A 175 -6.96 -14.02 -1.19
CA GLN A 175 -5.88 -14.94 -1.53
C GLN A 175 -5.97 -16.19 -0.66
N VAL A 176 -6.23 -17.35 -1.28
CA VAL A 176 -6.29 -18.64 -0.58
C VAL A 176 -4.87 -19.13 -0.30
N CYS A 177 -4.55 -19.30 0.97
CA CYS A 177 -3.22 -19.63 1.44
C CYS A 177 -3.21 -20.92 2.27
N GLU A 178 -2.12 -21.69 2.14
CA GLU A 178 -1.75 -22.71 3.11
C GLU A 178 -0.97 -22.04 4.24
N VAL A 179 -1.29 -22.38 5.47
CA VAL A 179 -0.52 -21.97 6.65
C VAL A 179 0.59 -23.00 6.86
N PRO A 180 1.87 -22.64 6.73
CA PRO A 180 2.95 -23.56 6.97
C PRO A 180 2.91 -24.10 8.40
N ALA A 181 2.76 -25.39 8.55
CA ALA A 181 2.80 -26.08 9.83
C ALA A 181 4.21 -26.62 10.10
N ASN A 182 4.60 -26.64 11.36
CA ASN A 182 5.67 -27.47 11.85
C ASN A 182 5.03 -28.75 12.40
N ASP A 183 5.48 -29.93 11.97
CA ASP A 183 4.91 -31.21 12.38
C ASP A 183 4.92 -31.42 13.90
N GLU A 184 5.79 -30.72 14.63
CA GLU A 184 5.90 -30.81 16.09
C GLU A 184 4.97 -29.83 16.84
N VAL A 185 4.61 -28.69 16.19
CA VAL A 185 3.81 -27.63 16.83
C VAL A 185 2.82 -27.05 15.82
N PRO A 186 1.53 -27.37 15.96
CA PRO A 186 0.51 -26.82 15.06
C PRO A 186 0.44 -25.30 15.16
N GLU A 187 0.13 -24.65 14.04
CA GLU A 187 -0.18 -23.23 14.06
C GLU A 187 -1.58 -23.03 14.62
N THR A 188 -1.71 -22.18 15.65
CA THR A 188 -2.99 -21.83 16.26
C THR A 188 -3.41 -20.41 15.88
N LEU A 189 -4.70 -20.09 16.05
CA LEU A 189 -5.21 -18.75 15.81
C LEU A 189 -4.46 -17.70 16.64
N ALA A 190 -4.17 -18.00 17.92
CA ALA A 190 -3.39 -17.11 18.79
C ALA A 190 -1.97 -16.87 18.26
N ARG A 191 -1.28 -17.89 17.76
CA ARG A 191 0.07 -17.77 17.20
C ARG A 191 0.08 -16.97 15.92
N LEU A 192 -0.90 -17.21 15.05
CA LEU A 192 -1.05 -16.44 13.80
C LEU A 192 -1.38 -14.97 14.08
N ALA A 193 -2.26 -14.68 15.06
CA ALA A 193 -2.55 -13.32 15.50
C ALA A 193 -1.32 -12.61 16.10
N ALA A 194 -0.52 -13.33 16.89
CA ALA A 194 0.75 -12.80 17.42
C ALA A 194 1.75 -12.49 16.29
N ARG A 195 1.81 -13.31 15.24
CA ARG A 195 2.59 -13.03 14.02
C ARG A 195 2.12 -11.77 13.35
N CYS A 196 0.80 -11.60 13.19
CA CYS A 196 0.24 -10.35 12.66
C CYS A 196 0.67 -9.14 13.50
N THR A 197 0.61 -9.24 14.84
CA THR A 197 1.09 -8.18 15.73
C THR A 197 2.55 -7.84 15.49
N ALA A 198 3.42 -8.86 15.35
CA ALA A 198 4.85 -8.65 15.13
C ALA A 198 5.14 -8.00 13.75
N VAL A 199 4.38 -8.35 12.71
CA VAL A 199 4.57 -7.85 11.35
C VAL A 199 4.06 -6.41 11.21
N PHE A 200 2.88 -6.11 11.77
CA PHE A 200 2.21 -4.80 11.58
C PHE A 200 2.45 -3.82 12.74
N GLY A 201 3.15 -4.23 13.80
CA GLY A 201 3.47 -3.35 14.93
C GLY A 201 2.27 -2.97 15.80
N ARG A 202 1.08 -3.56 15.56
CA ARG A 202 -0.13 -3.34 16.36
C ARG A 202 -0.96 -4.62 16.49
N ALA A 203 -1.66 -4.76 17.64
CA ALA A 203 -2.51 -5.91 17.90
C ALA A 203 -3.76 -5.89 17.01
N PRO A 204 -4.07 -6.97 16.29
CA PRO A 204 -5.31 -7.11 15.54
C PRO A 204 -6.51 -7.34 16.47
N ARG A 205 -7.73 -7.11 15.99
CA ARG A 205 -8.93 -7.69 16.61
C ARG A 205 -9.11 -9.12 16.10
N VAL A 206 -9.46 -10.05 17.01
CA VAL A 206 -9.55 -11.47 16.66
C VAL A 206 -10.88 -12.04 17.13
N TRP A 207 -11.56 -12.78 16.28
CA TRP A 207 -12.75 -13.57 16.59
C TRP A 207 -12.44 -15.05 16.33
N GLY A 208 -12.78 -15.92 17.27
CA GLY A 208 -12.57 -17.35 17.22
C GLY A 208 -11.91 -17.88 18.46
N ASP A 209 -11.74 -19.21 18.53
CA ASP A 209 -11.03 -19.87 19.64
C ASP A 209 -9.51 -19.69 19.44
N PRO A 210 -8.79 -19.09 20.40
CA PRO A 210 -7.33 -18.89 20.30
C PRO A 210 -6.54 -20.19 20.12
N GLU A 211 -7.04 -21.32 20.61
CA GLU A 211 -6.40 -22.62 20.49
C GLU A 211 -6.77 -23.40 19.23
N ALA A 212 -7.72 -22.88 18.43
CA ALA A 212 -8.10 -23.51 17.18
C ALA A 212 -6.91 -23.63 16.24
N GLU A 213 -6.68 -24.82 15.71
CA GLU A 213 -5.66 -25.05 14.68
C GLU A 213 -6.06 -24.37 13.37
N VAL A 214 -5.10 -23.71 12.72
CA VAL A 214 -5.29 -23.04 11.44
C VAL A 214 -4.34 -23.62 10.39
N ARG A 215 -4.89 -24.14 9.30
CA ARG A 215 -4.17 -24.76 8.18
C ARG A 215 -4.40 -24.04 6.85
N ARG A 216 -5.59 -23.45 6.69
CA ARG A 216 -5.98 -22.71 5.51
C ARG A 216 -6.44 -21.32 5.89
N ALA A 217 -5.74 -20.30 5.38
CA ALA A 217 -6.10 -18.91 5.56
C ALA A 217 -6.56 -18.29 4.24
N VAL A 218 -7.40 -17.28 4.34
CA VAL A 218 -7.66 -16.33 3.25
C VAL A 218 -7.15 -14.97 3.70
N THR A 219 -6.38 -14.27 2.87
CA THR A 219 -5.95 -12.88 3.14
C THR A 219 -6.70 -11.94 2.21
N CYS A 220 -7.10 -10.76 2.71
CA CYS A 220 -7.75 -9.73 1.93
C CYS A 220 -7.37 -8.35 2.47
N THR A 221 -6.98 -7.42 1.61
CA THR A 221 -6.75 -6.01 1.98
C THR A 221 -8.09 -5.29 2.18
N GLY A 222 -8.09 -4.19 2.92
CA GLY A 222 -9.25 -3.34 3.12
C GLY A 222 -10.47 -4.04 3.75
N SER A 223 -11.67 -3.73 3.27
CA SER A 223 -12.94 -4.26 3.78
C SER A 223 -13.29 -5.60 3.14
N ALA A 224 -13.58 -6.64 3.94
CA ALA A 224 -13.62 -8.03 3.47
C ALA A 224 -14.88 -8.84 3.87
N ALA A 225 -16.04 -8.19 4.06
CA ALA A 225 -17.23 -8.91 4.54
C ALA A 225 -17.74 -9.97 3.55
N ASP A 226 -17.77 -9.67 2.25
CA ASP A 226 -18.22 -10.63 1.22
C ASP A 226 -17.14 -11.68 0.96
N THR A 227 -15.87 -11.28 0.91
CA THR A 227 -14.73 -12.21 0.84
C THR A 227 -14.73 -13.18 2.03
N GLY A 228 -15.16 -12.75 3.23
CA GLY A 228 -15.34 -13.62 4.40
C GLY A 228 -16.35 -14.74 4.16
N LYS A 229 -17.48 -14.43 3.51
CA LYS A 229 -18.49 -15.46 3.14
C LYS A 229 -17.92 -16.46 2.11
N ALA A 230 -17.18 -15.96 1.12
CA ALA A 230 -16.52 -16.79 0.14
C ALA A 230 -15.44 -17.68 0.78
N ALA A 231 -14.65 -17.15 1.73
CA ALA A 231 -13.65 -17.88 2.50
C ALA A 231 -14.28 -19.02 3.32
N LEU A 232 -15.40 -18.74 4.01
CA LEU A 232 -16.18 -19.74 4.74
C LEU A 232 -16.65 -20.86 3.81
N ALA A 233 -17.21 -20.51 2.65
CA ALA A 233 -17.68 -21.48 1.66
C ALA A 233 -16.56 -22.38 1.10
N LEU A 234 -15.33 -21.89 1.08
CA LEU A 234 -14.14 -22.65 0.68
C LEU A 234 -13.56 -23.52 1.81
N GLY A 235 -14.14 -23.48 3.01
CA GLY A 235 -13.64 -24.20 4.18
C GLY A 235 -12.29 -23.66 4.67
N ALA A 236 -12.10 -22.35 4.64
CA ALA A 236 -10.96 -21.72 5.30
C ALA A 236 -11.16 -21.77 6.83
N ASP A 237 -10.06 -21.86 7.58
CA ASP A 237 -10.07 -21.83 9.04
C ASP A 237 -10.11 -20.38 9.55
N VAL A 238 -9.48 -19.46 8.81
CA VAL A 238 -9.35 -18.07 9.18
C VAL A 238 -9.33 -17.15 7.96
N ILE A 239 -9.95 -15.96 8.09
CA ILE A 239 -9.70 -14.82 7.22
C ILE A 239 -8.87 -13.76 7.94
N ILE A 240 -7.82 -13.26 7.28
CA ILE A 240 -6.99 -12.14 7.73
C ILE A 240 -7.31 -10.97 6.81
N CYS A 241 -7.88 -9.90 7.35
CA CYS A 241 -8.37 -8.77 6.55
C CYS A 241 -8.02 -7.41 7.15
N GLY A 242 -8.25 -6.36 6.38
CA GLY A 242 -8.10 -5.00 6.88
C GLY A 242 -9.16 -4.68 7.92
N GLU A 243 -10.41 -4.73 7.53
CA GLU A 243 -11.52 -4.45 8.45
C GLU A 243 -12.80 -5.24 8.08
N MET A 244 -13.67 -5.36 9.07
CA MET A 244 -14.98 -5.97 8.92
C MET A 244 -15.97 -5.36 9.91
N LYS A 245 -17.24 -5.20 9.49
CA LYS A 245 -18.29 -4.76 10.41
C LYS A 245 -18.44 -5.78 11.54
N TYR A 246 -18.64 -5.31 12.78
CA TYR A 246 -18.77 -6.15 13.97
C TYR A 246 -19.72 -7.35 13.77
N HIS A 247 -20.94 -7.13 13.26
CA HIS A 247 -21.92 -8.20 13.07
C HIS A 247 -21.46 -9.22 12.02
N SER A 248 -20.81 -8.77 10.95
CA SER A 248 -20.27 -9.70 9.92
C SER A 248 -19.19 -10.59 10.48
N ALA A 249 -18.25 -10.02 11.26
CA ALA A 249 -17.20 -10.79 11.91
C ALA A 249 -17.76 -11.80 12.93
N LEU A 250 -18.76 -11.36 13.73
CA LEU A 250 -19.43 -12.23 14.70
C LEU A 250 -20.16 -13.40 14.01
N GLU A 251 -20.93 -13.13 12.95
CA GLU A 251 -21.64 -14.14 12.18
C GLU A 251 -20.69 -15.17 11.57
N LEU A 252 -19.60 -14.73 10.94
CA LEU A 252 -18.58 -15.61 10.36
C LEU A 252 -17.90 -16.47 11.43
N SER A 253 -17.56 -15.88 12.57
CA SER A 253 -16.95 -16.61 13.68
C SER A 253 -17.89 -17.67 14.26
N GLN A 254 -19.18 -17.34 14.42
CA GLN A 254 -20.20 -18.32 14.84
C GLN A 254 -20.44 -19.43 13.81
N ALA A 255 -20.21 -19.14 12.53
CA ALA A 255 -20.28 -20.13 11.46
C ALA A 255 -19.01 -20.98 11.33
N GLY A 256 -17.97 -20.73 12.13
CA GLY A 256 -16.73 -21.52 12.19
C GLY A 256 -15.54 -20.94 11.40
N LEU A 257 -15.64 -19.71 10.86
CA LEU A 257 -14.52 -19.01 10.26
C LEU A 257 -13.93 -18.00 11.25
N ALA A 258 -12.72 -18.22 11.73
CA ALA A 258 -12.03 -17.23 12.54
C ALA A 258 -11.71 -15.96 11.73
N VAL A 259 -11.67 -14.78 12.39
CA VAL A 259 -11.37 -13.50 11.75
C VAL A 259 -10.21 -12.83 12.48
N ILE A 260 -9.18 -12.41 11.75
CA ILE A 260 -8.10 -11.54 12.22
C ILE A 260 -8.19 -10.23 11.45
N GLU A 261 -8.46 -9.13 12.17
CA GLU A 261 -8.66 -7.81 11.59
C GLU A 261 -7.47 -6.90 11.93
N LEU A 262 -6.67 -6.58 10.90
CA LEU A 262 -5.40 -5.86 11.00
C LEU A 262 -5.57 -4.35 11.18
N GLY A 263 -6.65 -3.81 10.64
CA GLY A 263 -6.90 -2.41 10.34
C GLY A 263 -6.82 -2.15 8.83
N HIS A 264 -7.72 -1.32 8.32
CA HIS A 264 -7.84 -0.99 6.89
C HIS A 264 -6.49 -0.55 6.33
N ASP A 265 -5.97 0.55 6.88
CA ASP A 265 -4.68 1.14 6.53
C ASP A 265 -3.50 0.16 6.66
N ALA A 266 -3.43 -0.63 7.76
CA ALA A 266 -2.32 -1.57 7.96
C ALA A 266 -2.25 -2.64 6.88
N SER A 267 -3.41 -3.08 6.38
CA SER A 267 -3.46 -4.09 5.32
C SER A 267 -3.10 -3.53 3.94
N GLU A 268 -3.28 -2.22 3.71
CA GLU A 268 -3.13 -1.58 2.40
C GLU A 268 -1.89 -0.70 2.27
N LEU A 269 -1.34 -0.13 3.35
CA LEU A 269 -0.07 0.61 3.31
C LEU A 269 1.04 -0.13 2.55
N PRO A 270 1.20 -1.47 2.70
CA PRO A 270 2.18 -2.21 1.91
C PRO A 270 1.97 -2.16 0.39
N LEU A 271 0.76 -1.84 -0.09
CA LEU A 271 0.46 -1.71 -1.52
C LEU A 271 1.13 -0.49 -2.15
N THR A 272 1.50 0.52 -1.35
CA THR A 272 2.29 1.66 -1.84
C THR A 272 3.63 1.23 -2.42
N ALA A 273 4.25 0.17 -1.89
CA ALA A 273 5.45 -0.41 -2.47
C ALA A 273 5.18 -1.07 -3.83
N VAL A 274 4.01 -1.68 -4.02
CA VAL A 274 3.60 -2.25 -5.32
C VAL A 274 3.42 -1.13 -6.36
N LEU A 275 2.82 -0.01 -5.97
CA LEU A 275 2.71 1.18 -6.83
C LEU A 275 4.09 1.74 -7.19
N ALA A 276 5.02 1.81 -6.23
CA ALA A 276 6.39 2.27 -6.49
C ALA A 276 7.15 1.33 -7.44
N GLU A 277 6.99 0.01 -7.30
CA GLU A 277 7.55 -0.97 -8.24
C GLU A 277 6.93 -0.84 -9.64
N ALA A 278 5.63 -0.55 -9.74
CA ALA A 278 4.96 -0.31 -11.02
C ALA A 278 5.48 0.96 -11.70
N LEU A 279 5.80 2.02 -10.93
CA LEU A 279 6.45 3.23 -11.44
C LEU A 279 7.85 2.93 -12.01
N ASP A 280 8.67 2.16 -11.31
CA ASP A 280 10.00 1.75 -11.78
C ASP A 280 9.88 0.94 -13.09
N LYS A 281 8.98 -0.03 -13.15
CA LYS A 281 8.67 -0.78 -14.38
C LYS A 281 8.17 0.10 -15.52
N ALA A 282 7.43 1.18 -15.21
CA ALA A 282 6.99 2.17 -16.19
C ALA A 282 8.11 3.08 -16.68
N GLY A 283 9.30 3.01 -16.07
CA GLY A 283 10.50 3.77 -16.43
C GLY A 283 10.66 5.08 -15.66
N VAL A 284 9.95 5.27 -14.54
CA VAL A 284 10.21 6.37 -13.61
C VAL A 284 11.46 6.02 -12.81
N PRO A 285 12.53 6.82 -12.85
CA PRO A 285 13.76 6.48 -12.15
C PRO A 285 13.55 6.55 -10.63
N PRO A 286 14.21 5.67 -9.84
CA PRO A 286 14.01 5.59 -8.39
C PRO A 286 14.19 6.92 -7.65
N GLU A 287 15.11 7.77 -8.09
CA GLU A 287 15.33 9.12 -7.52
C GLU A 287 14.19 10.11 -7.79
N ALA A 288 13.29 9.77 -8.72
CA ALA A 288 12.07 10.52 -9.01
C ALA A 288 10.83 9.92 -8.34
N ILE A 289 10.98 8.90 -7.49
CA ILE A 289 9.89 8.30 -6.71
C ILE A 289 10.09 8.68 -5.24
N VAL A 290 9.03 9.14 -4.58
CA VAL A 290 9.01 9.48 -3.15
C VAL A 290 7.84 8.77 -2.49
N LEU A 291 8.11 8.00 -1.43
CA LEU A 291 7.05 7.42 -0.60
C LEU A 291 6.67 8.41 0.49
N ILE A 292 5.38 8.67 0.65
CA ILE A 292 4.83 9.47 1.75
C ILE A 292 4.36 8.50 2.82
N ASP A 293 4.89 8.65 4.02
CA ASP A 293 4.48 7.83 5.16
C ASP A 293 3.13 8.30 5.71
N GLN A 294 2.19 7.40 5.81
CA GLN A 294 0.86 7.63 6.37
C GLN A 294 0.52 6.60 7.46
N SER A 295 1.54 6.03 8.09
CA SER A 295 1.38 5.06 9.18
C SER A 295 0.83 5.67 10.47
N ASP A 296 0.78 7.00 10.58
CA ASP A 296 0.37 7.78 11.75
C ASP A 296 -0.90 8.61 11.53
N ASN A 297 -1.70 8.32 10.51
CA ASN A 297 -3.00 8.98 10.27
C ASN A 297 -3.95 8.92 11.48
N TRP A 298 -3.69 8.00 12.41
CA TRP A 298 -4.36 7.85 13.69
C TRP A 298 -3.43 7.17 14.71
N TRP A 299 -3.76 7.22 15.99
CA TRP A 299 -2.92 6.71 17.06
C TRP A 299 -3.72 6.13 18.22
N TYR A 300 -3.11 5.21 18.98
CA TYR A 300 -3.67 4.74 20.23
C TYR A 300 -3.24 5.65 21.38
N PRO A 301 -4.15 6.00 22.34
CA PRO A 301 -3.74 6.70 23.56
C PRO A 301 -2.72 5.86 24.34
N GLU A 302 -1.77 6.52 25.02
CA GLU A 302 -0.68 5.85 25.74
C GLU A 302 -1.16 4.81 26.77
N ALA A 303 -2.32 5.02 27.39
CA ALA A 303 -2.93 4.10 28.33
C ALA A 303 -3.28 2.72 27.73
N VAL A 304 -3.26 2.56 26.41
CA VAL A 304 -3.55 1.31 25.68
C VAL A 304 -2.28 0.62 25.19
N ARG A 305 -1.12 1.24 25.40
CA ARG A 305 0.20 0.67 25.04
C ARG A 305 0.82 -0.23 26.14
N VAL A 306 0.02 -0.64 27.11
CA VAL A 306 0.47 -1.49 28.23
C VAL A 306 0.40 -2.97 27.85
#